data_f627b846da73f741dfa41ba08a417b60
#
_entry.id   f627b846da73f741dfa41ba08a417b60
#
_cell.length_a   1.000
_cell.length_b   1.000
_cell.length_c   1.000
_cell.angle_alpha   90.00
_cell.angle_beta   90.00
_cell.angle_gamma   90.00
#
_symmetry.space_group_name_H-M   'P 1'
#
loop_
_entity.id
_entity.type
_entity.pdbx_description
1 polymer ?
#
loop_
_entity_poly.entity_id
_entity_poly.type
_entity_poly.pdbx_seq_one_letter_code
_entity_poly.pdbx_strand_id
1 'polypeptide(L)'
;MIHILRANLMALIHGQSRGASGGVGVRTVSSVLIVGQVAFALILLTGAGLLIRSFANAVAVRPGFDPAGIVTGRIALPAALRSSDEVGRALQERVISTLSEIPGVESVGLSLATPFQGSLPINALSLAEDPLPPGSPQPSAYRVLVSPGYAETLRLNLLEGRFFTPADAAPGRQVYLIDETFAKKYFPGRSAIGGRFTFGQPPAKDADWPTVIGVVRKVPHNGVEDRSGLPFIYQPIFARAGGLTFFVRTPRPAAEILPLIRAKLKTIDPAIPLFDTGSLQSFIDASYRQRQAIMLLLGCFALLALFLSAIGIYGVLAYDVSQRTREIGIRGAIGATRGQIISLILQQGLWKAVFGLVVGTIGALLLSRSLSTLLFDVKPTDPFAYASVALLLLTVAALASYLPARRAARIDPIVALRDE
;
A
#
# COMPACT_ATOMS: atom_id res chain seq x y z
N MET A 1 25.30 -4.17 31.68
CA MET A 1 25.50 -4.89 30.39
C MET A 1 26.37 -4.14 29.37
N ILE A 2 26.36 -2.80 29.37
CA ILE A 2 27.19 -1.95 28.45
C ILE A 2 28.68 -1.91 28.83
N HIS A 3 29.05 -2.11 30.09
CA HIS A 3 30.46 -2.12 30.57
C HIS A 3 31.26 -3.38 30.19
N ILE A 4 30.59 -4.52 29.97
CA ILE A 4 31.25 -5.78 29.59
C ILE A 4 31.66 -5.79 28.09
N LEU A 5 30.91 -5.10 27.25
CA LEU A 5 31.25 -4.95 25.82
C LEU A 5 32.44 -4.01 25.58
N ARG A 6 32.63 -2.96 26.41
CA ARG A 6 33.77 -2.04 26.27
C ARG A 6 35.11 -2.66 26.72
N ALA A 7 35.10 -3.49 27.75
CA ALA A 7 36.34 -4.15 28.22
C ALA A 7 36.91 -5.14 27.18
N ASN A 8 36.06 -5.86 26.46
CA ASN A 8 36.51 -6.81 25.42
C ASN A 8 37.01 -6.13 24.13
N LEU A 9 36.49 -4.94 23.78
CA LEU A 9 36.95 -4.22 22.58
C LEU A 9 38.38 -3.65 22.75
N MET A 10 38.72 -3.13 23.95
CA MET A 10 40.05 -2.60 24.25
C MET A 10 41.09 -3.70 24.33
N ALA A 11 40.79 -4.89 24.84
CA ALA A 11 41.65 -6.06 24.84
C ALA A 11 41.92 -6.59 23.40
N LEU A 12 40.97 -6.46 22.48
CA LEU A 12 41.11 -6.84 21.07
C LEU A 12 42.00 -5.88 20.27
N ILE A 13 42.05 -4.59 20.64
CA ILE A 13 42.88 -3.58 19.95
C ILE A 13 44.33 -3.61 20.42
N HIS A 14 44.63 -4.00 21.67
CA HIS A 14 45.98 -4.05 22.22
C HIS A 14 46.65 -5.41 22.15
N GLY A 15 46.00 -6.45 21.59
CA GLY A 15 46.53 -7.82 21.45
C GLY A 15 47.43 -8.05 20.26
N GLN A 16 48.11 -7.02 19.72
CA GLN A 16 49.14 -7.19 18.69
C GLN A 16 50.51 -7.46 19.33
N SER A 17 50.67 -8.59 20.02
CA SER A 17 52.02 -9.17 20.19
C SER A 17 51.94 -10.66 20.54
N ARG A 18 52.46 -11.47 19.65
CA ARG A 18 52.94 -12.87 19.81
C ARG A 18 51.87 -13.95 20.09
N GLY A 19 51.57 -14.73 19.05
CA GLY A 19 51.04 -16.07 19.19
C GLY A 19 49.71 -16.33 18.47
N ALA A 20 49.61 -17.42 17.79
CA ALA A 20 48.59 -18.00 16.91
C ALA A 20 47.10 -17.92 17.26
N SER A 21 46.69 -17.20 18.32
CA SER A 21 45.26 -17.07 18.76
C SER A 21 44.50 -15.88 18.17
N GLY A 22 45.19 -14.88 17.61
CA GLY A 22 44.57 -13.68 17.03
C GLY A 22 43.75 -13.92 15.75
N GLY A 23 44.10 -14.96 15.00
CA GLY A 23 43.46 -15.27 13.71
C GLY A 23 42.03 -15.84 13.80
N VAL A 24 41.73 -16.61 14.83
CA VAL A 24 40.40 -17.27 14.96
C VAL A 24 39.32 -16.26 15.38
N GLY A 25 39.64 -15.40 16.34
CA GLY A 25 38.66 -14.39 16.81
C GLY A 25 38.26 -13.38 15.72
N VAL A 26 39.24 -12.87 14.95
CA VAL A 26 38.98 -11.93 13.84
C VAL A 26 38.19 -12.58 12.73
N ARG A 27 38.46 -13.83 12.38
CA ARG A 27 37.67 -14.58 11.36
C ARG A 27 36.22 -14.81 11.78
N THR A 28 36.00 -15.15 13.06
CA THR A 28 34.65 -15.34 13.60
C THR A 28 33.86 -14.05 13.55
N VAL A 29 34.43 -12.94 14.03
CA VAL A 29 33.80 -11.62 14.01
C VAL A 29 33.46 -11.18 12.57
N SER A 30 34.41 -11.32 11.65
CA SER A 30 34.20 -10.99 10.23
C SER A 30 33.10 -11.85 9.58
N SER A 31 33.07 -13.15 9.91
CA SER A 31 32.00 -14.04 9.41
C SER A 31 30.61 -13.68 9.95
N VAL A 32 30.50 -13.37 11.23
CA VAL A 32 29.26 -12.92 11.86
C VAL A 32 28.77 -11.60 11.25
N LEU A 33 29.68 -10.67 10.96
CA LEU A 33 29.37 -9.42 10.28
C LEU A 33 28.78 -9.65 8.88
N ILE A 34 29.40 -10.51 8.07
CA ILE A 34 28.88 -10.85 6.72
C ILE A 34 27.49 -11.48 6.83
N VAL A 35 27.34 -12.49 7.69
CA VAL A 35 26.05 -13.17 7.91
C VAL A 35 24.99 -12.15 8.34
N GLY A 36 25.31 -11.26 9.27
CA GLY A 36 24.41 -10.18 9.71
C GLY A 36 24.05 -9.22 8.58
N GLN A 37 25.02 -8.78 7.78
CA GLN A 37 24.78 -7.88 6.64
C GLN A 37 23.91 -8.52 5.57
N VAL A 38 24.15 -9.78 5.20
CA VAL A 38 23.34 -10.51 4.21
C VAL A 38 21.93 -10.76 4.75
N ALA A 39 21.81 -11.12 6.03
CA ALA A 39 20.51 -11.31 6.67
C ALA A 39 19.70 -10.02 6.69
N PHE A 40 20.32 -8.91 7.06
CA PHE A 40 19.66 -7.61 7.09
C PHE A 40 19.26 -7.12 5.69
N ALA A 41 20.14 -7.32 4.69
CA ALA A 41 19.85 -7.03 3.30
C ALA A 41 18.66 -7.86 2.78
N LEU A 42 18.57 -9.15 3.14
CA LEU A 42 17.42 -9.98 2.76
C LEU A 42 16.11 -9.45 3.38
N ILE A 43 16.12 -9.11 4.67
CA ILE A 43 14.94 -8.57 5.35
C ILE A 43 14.46 -7.29 4.65
N LEU A 44 15.35 -6.35 4.39
CA LEU A 44 15.02 -5.07 3.75
C LEU A 44 14.55 -5.24 2.30
N LEU A 45 15.25 -6.04 1.51
CA LEU A 45 14.91 -6.30 0.11
C LEU A 45 13.57 -7.03 -0.01
N THR A 46 13.32 -8.03 0.84
CA THR A 46 12.05 -8.75 0.85
C THR A 46 10.91 -7.82 1.26
N GLY A 47 11.09 -7.02 2.32
CA GLY A 47 10.11 -6.02 2.73
C GLY A 47 9.81 -5.01 1.63
N ALA A 48 10.83 -4.45 0.99
CA ALA A 48 10.67 -3.53 -0.14
C ALA A 48 9.97 -4.20 -1.33
N GLY A 49 10.36 -5.42 -1.69
CA GLY A 49 9.76 -6.17 -2.80
C GLY A 49 8.28 -6.50 -2.57
N LEU A 50 7.91 -6.91 -1.35
CA LEU A 50 6.52 -7.15 -0.96
C LEU A 50 5.68 -5.87 -1.02
N LEU A 51 6.20 -4.73 -0.56
CA LEU A 51 5.52 -3.44 -0.62
C LEU A 51 5.37 -2.93 -2.05
N ILE A 52 6.39 -3.06 -2.89
CA ILE A 52 6.32 -2.69 -4.32
C ILE A 52 5.22 -3.50 -5.02
N ARG A 53 5.19 -4.81 -4.80
CA ARG A 53 4.17 -5.68 -5.38
C ARG A 53 2.77 -5.36 -4.86
N SER A 54 2.64 -5.14 -3.55
CA SER A 54 1.40 -4.70 -2.90
C SER A 54 0.88 -3.38 -3.49
N PHE A 55 1.76 -2.43 -3.73
CA PHE A 55 1.41 -1.16 -4.35
C PHE A 55 0.99 -1.33 -5.81
N ALA A 56 1.73 -2.13 -6.58
CA ALA A 56 1.36 -2.43 -7.96
C ALA A 56 -0.04 -3.04 -8.05
N ASN A 57 -0.36 -3.98 -7.16
CA ASN A 57 -1.70 -4.57 -7.06
C ASN A 57 -2.76 -3.52 -6.70
N ALA A 58 -2.47 -2.65 -5.73
CA ALA A 58 -3.39 -1.60 -5.30
C ALA A 58 -3.71 -0.58 -6.40
N VAL A 59 -2.71 -0.19 -7.19
CA VAL A 59 -2.87 0.74 -8.33
C VAL A 59 -3.57 0.06 -9.52
N ALA A 60 -3.39 -1.26 -9.69
CA ALA A 60 -4.03 -2.02 -10.77
C ALA A 60 -5.54 -2.23 -10.55
N VAL A 61 -6.04 -2.06 -9.32
CA VAL A 61 -7.48 -2.13 -9.04
C VAL A 61 -8.19 -0.98 -9.74
N ARG A 62 -9.09 -1.29 -10.67
CA ARG A 62 -9.95 -0.29 -11.29
C ARG A 62 -10.88 0.30 -10.23
N PRO A 63 -10.95 1.62 -10.07
CA PRO A 63 -11.67 2.26 -8.96
C PRO A 63 -13.20 2.12 -9.04
N GLY A 64 -13.75 1.44 -10.04
CA GLY A 64 -15.21 1.27 -10.23
C GLY A 64 -15.92 2.51 -10.77
N PHE A 65 -15.18 3.57 -11.09
CA PHE A 65 -15.64 4.81 -11.68
C PHE A 65 -14.54 5.44 -12.57
N ASP A 66 -14.88 6.51 -13.31
CA ASP A 66 -13.94 7.23 -14.17
C ASP A 66 -13.55 8.58 -13.51
N PRO A 67 -12.33 8.70 -12.94
CA PRO A 67 -11.87 9.93 -12.27
C PRO A 67 -11.44 11.02 -13.26
N ALA A 68 -11.25 10.70 -14.55
CA ALA A 68 -10.78 11.66 -15.52
C ALA A 68 -11.82 12.77 -15.78
N GLY A 69 -11.34 14.00 -15.88
CA GLY A 69 -12.22 15.13 -16.14
C GLY A 69 -13.17 15.48 -14.99
N ILE A 70 -12.89 15.04 -13.75
CA ILE A 70 -13.68 15.43 -12.58
C ILE A 70 -12.90 16.42 -11.74
N VAL A 71 -13.52 17.58 -11.52
CA VAL A 71 -13.09 18.58 -10.55
C VAL A 71 -13.98 18.48 -9.32
N THR A 72 -13.37 18.48 -8.15
CA THR A 72 -14.04 18.31 -6.87
C THR A 72 -13.58 19.33 -5.86
N GLY A 73 -14.38 19.54 -4.86
CA GLY A 73 -14.08 20.39 -3.73
C GLY A 73 -15.17 20.29 -2.66
N ARG A 74 -14.85 20.74 -1.47
CA ARG A 74 -15.76 20.69 -0.32
C ARG A 74 -16.32 22.06 -0.04
N ILE A 75 -17.61 22.10 0.27
CA ILE A 75 -18.31 23.29 0.74
C ILE A 75 -18.90 23.02 2.11
N ALA A 76 -18.80 23.96 3.03
CA ALA A 76 -19.52 23.91 4.28
C ALA A 76 -20.77 24.78 4.17
N LEU A 77 -21.90 24.23 4.58
CA LEU A 77 -23.17 24.95 4.52
C LEU A 77 -23.46 25.58 5.87
N PRO A 78 -23.64 26.92 5.93
CA PRO A 78 -24.05 27.63 7.15
C PRO A 78 -25.28 27.01 7.78
N ALA A 79 -25.36 27.00 9.11
CA ALA A 79 -26.48 26.41 9.84
C ALA A 79 -27.85 27.01 9.45
N ALA A 80 -27.88 28.31 9.13
CA ALA A 80 -29.08 29.00 8.69
C ALA A 80 -29.65 28.45 7.37
N LEU A 81 -28.77 27.98 6.46
CA LEU A 81 -29.15 27.43 5.15
C LEU A 81 -29.60 25.96 5.20
N ARG A 82 -29.64 25.35 6.39
CA ARG A 82 -30.04 23.95 6.61
C ARG A 82 -30.98 23.78 7.81
N SER A 83 -31.83 24.79 8.03
CA SER A 83 -32.75 24.84 9.16
C SER A 83 -33.82 23.73 9.13
N SER A 84 -34.22 23.30 7.94
CA SER A 84 -35.16 22.21 7.73
C SER A 84 -34.67 21.29 6.59
N ASP A 85 -35.26 20.10 6.47
CA ASP A 85 -34.95 19.15 5.41
C ASP A 85 -35.34 19.71 4.03
N GLU A 86 -36.38 20.50 3.95
CA GLU A 86 -36.85 21.14 2.73
C GLU A 86 -35.87 22.22 2.25
N VAL A 87 -35.44 23.10 3.16
CA VAL A 87 -34.44 24.15 2.86
C VAL A 87 -33.12 23.54 2.41
N GLY A 88 -32.66 22.48 3.09
CA GLY A 88 -31.42 21.81 2.73
C GLY A 88 -31.48 21.14 1.35
N ARG A 89 -32.64 20.55 0.96
CA ARG A 89 -32.82 19.98 -0.40
C ARG A 89 -32.83 21.07 -1.47
N ALA A 90 -33.62 22.13 -1.26
CA ALA A 90 -33.63 23.24 -2.19
C ALA A 90 -32.26 23.87 -2.39
N LEU A 91 -31.45 23.93 -1.33
CA LEU A 91 -30.06 24.40 -1.44
C LEU A 91 -29.18 23.43 -2.27
N GLN A 92 -29.31 22.11 -2.07
CA GLN A 92 -28.57 21.13 -2.86
C GLN A 92 -28.93 21.21 -4.35
N GLU A 93 -30.20 21.29 -4.66
CA GLU A 93 -30.71 21.47 -6.03
C GLU A 93 -30.19 22.79 -6.64
N ARG A 94 -30.17 23.87 -5.85
CA ARG A 94 -29.62 25.15 -6.28
C ARG A 94 -28.13 25.09 -6.53
N VAL A 95 -27.37 24.37 -5.71
CA VAL A 95 -25.93 24.16 -5.94
C VAL A 95 -25.72 23.39 -7.25
N ILE A 96 -26.46 22.29 -7.46
CA ILE A 96 -26.36 21.49 -8.68
C ILE A 96 -26.70 22.34 -9.91
N SER A 97 -27.84 23.04 -9.92
CA SER A 97 -28.25 23.86 -11.06
C SER A 97 -27.26 24.98 -11.36
N THR A 98 -26.81 25.71 -10.32
CA THR A 98 -25.84 26.81 -10.45
C THR A 98 -24.51 26.35 -11.02
N LEU A 99 -24.01 25.18 -10.60
CA LEU A 99 -22.76 24.63 -11.13
C LEU A 99 -22.93 24.05 -12.55
N SER A 100 -24.11 23.51 -12.87
CA SER A 100 -24.42 22.99 -14.22
C SER A 100 -24.51 24.10 -15.28
N GLU A 101 -24.80 25.35 -14.88
CA GLU A 101 -24.81 26.51 -15.78
C GLU A 101 -23.41 26.96 -16.24
N ILE A 102 -22.35 26.47 -15.63
CA ILE A 102 -20.98 26.88 -15.99
C ILE A 102 -20.63 26.27 -17.36
N PRO A 103 -20.20 27.11 -18.34
CA PRO A 103 -19.83 26.61 -19.65
C PRO A 103 -18.74 25.54 -19.62
N GLY A 104 -18.99 24.42 -20.26
CA GLY A 104 -18.11 23.25 -20.30
C GLY A 104 -18.31 22.25 -19.16
N VAL A 105 -19.32 22.43 -18.31
CA VAL A 105 -19.77 21.42 -17.35
C VAL A 105 -20.71 20.44 -18.03
N GLU A 106 -20.38 19.14 -17.95
CA GLU A 106 -21.17 18.05 -18.51
C GLU A 106 -22.20 17.53 -17.51
N SER A 107 -21.80 17.38 -16.25
CA SER A 107 -22.66 16.89 -15.17
C SER A 107 -22.12 17.30 -13.80
N VAL A 108 -23.04 17.33 -12.82
CA VAL A 108 -22.74 17.70 -11.43
C VAL A 108 -23.33 16.66 -10.49
N GLY A 109 -22.52 16.20 -9.54
CA GLY A 109 -22.94 15.34 -8.45
C GLY A 109 -22.50 15.88 -7.10
N LEU A 110 -23.24 15.56 -6.06
CA LEU A 110 -22.90 15.87 -4.67
C LEU A 110 -22.79 14.59 -3.85
N SER A 111 -21.88 14.60 -2.86
CA SER A 111 -21.77 13.54 -1.86
C SER A 111 -21.34 14.11 -0.52
N LEU A 112 -21.54 13.36 0.56
CA LEU A 112 -20.93 13.67 1.86
C LEU A 112 -19.50 13.14 1.98
N ALA A 113 -19.07 12.29 1.07
CA ALA A 113 -17.75 11.67 1.08
C ALA A 113 -17.05 11.83 -0.27
N THR A 114 -15.74 12.00 -0.22
CA THR A 114 -14.89 11.97 -1.41
C THR A 114 -14.28 10.57 -1.53
N PRO A 115 -14.37 9.90 -2.69
CA PRO A 115 -13.64 8.66 -2.90
C PRO A 115 -12.15 8.81 -2.57
N PHE A 116 -11.54 7.80 -1.95
CA PHE A 116 -10.14 7.75 -1.50
C PHE A 116 -9.73 8.72 -0.38
N GLN A 117 -10.65 9.53 0.16
CA GLN A 117 -10.32 10.51 1.21
C GLN A 117 -11.06 10.29 2.53
N GLY A 118 -11.92 9.29 2.62
CA GLY A 118 -12.82 9.19 3.76
C GLY A 118 -12.49 8.06 4.72
N SER A 119 -12.74 8.31 6.01
CA SER A 119 -13.08 7.29 6.97
C SER A 119 -14.59 7.37 7.18
N LEU A 120 -15.35 6.56 6.45
CA LEU A 120 -16.81 6.51 6.57
C LEU A 120 -17.20 5.77 7.85
N PRO A 121 -18.26 6.21 8.55
CA PRO A 121 -18.77 5.48 9.69
C PRO A 121 -19.34 4.13 9.28
N ILE A 122 -19.08 3.10 10.08
CA ILE A 122 -19.69 1.79 9.94
C ILE A 122 -21.07 1.84 10.59
N ASN A 123 -22.07 1.38 9.86
CA ASN A 123 -23.46 1.37 10.31
C ASN A 123 -23.98 -0.07 10.34
N ALA A 124 -24.67 -0.42 11.42
CA ALA A 124 -25.37 -1.68 11.54
C ALA A 124 -26.58 -1.73 10.61
N LEU A 125 -26.90 -2.93 10.13
CA LEU A 125 -27.97 -3.20 9.19
C LEU A 125 -28.97 -4.20 9.77
N SER A 126 -30.23 -4.08 9.38
CA SER A 126 -31.27 -5.10 9.55
C SER A 126 -31.78 -5.54 8.18
N LEU A 127 -31.76 -6.84 7.92
CA LEU A 127 -32.26 -7.47 6.69
C LEU A 127 -33.71 -7.89 6.89
N ALA A 128 -34.57 -7.67 5.89
CA ALA A 128 -35.98 -8.05 5.98
C ALA A 128 -36.21 -9.56 5.83
N GLU A 129 -35.41 -10.21 4.95
CA GLU A 129 -35.66 -11.58 4.50
C GLU A 129 -34.82 -12.64 5.21
N ASP A 130 -33.84 -12.22 6.01
CA ASP A 130 -32.96 -13.12 6.75
C ASP A 130 -32.66 -12.54 8.13
N PRO A 131 -33.62 -12.63 9.06
CA PRO A 131 -33.41 -12.20 10.42
C PRO A 131 -32.34 -13.08 11.06
N LEU A 132 -31.24 -12.45 11.44
CA LEU A 132 -30.13 -13.17 12.05
C LEU A 132 -30.51 -13.85 13.34
N PRO A 133 -30.00 -15.04 13.63
CA PRO A 133 -30.18 -15.70 14.92
C PRO A 133 -29.75 -14.76 16.07
N PRO A 134 -30.42 -14.81 17.22
CA PRO A 134 -30.03 -14.05 18.40
C PRO A 134 -28.57 -14.29 18.75
N GLY A 135 -27.79 -13.22 18.96
CA GLY A 135 -26.37 -13.29 19.28
C GLY A 135 -25.41 -13.31 18.09
N SER A 136 -25.92 -13.36 16.85
CA SER A 136 -25.07 -13.22 15.66
C SER A 136 -24.51 -11.80 15.54
N PRO A 137 -23.25 -11.63 15.00
CA PRO A 137 -22.73 -10.31 14.69
C PRO A 137 -23.66 -9.59 13.71
N GLN A 138 -24.06 -8.37 14.05
CA GLN A 138 -24.94 -7.59 13.17
C GLN A 138 -24.27 -7.30 11.85
N PRO A 139 -24.98 -7.48 10.71
CA PRO A 139 -24.48 -7.02 9.41
C PRO A 139 -24.15 -5.54 9.49
N SER A 140 -23.10 -5.15 8.82
CA SER A 140 -22.67 -3.76 8.80
C SER A 140 -22.15 -3.37 7.44
N ALA A 141 -22.28 -2.07 7.12
CA ALA A 141 -21.84 -1.48 5.87
C ALA A 141 -21.44 -0.02 6.06
N TYR A 142 -20.71 0.48 5.10
CA TYR A 142 -20.48 1.91 4.95
C TYR A 142 -21.66 2.56 4.24
N ARG A 143 -22.09 3.72 4.74
CA ARG A 143 -23.16 4.50 4.16
C ARG A 143 -22.62 5.71 3.44
N VAL A 144 -22.94 5.83 2.14
CA VAL A 144 -22.52 6.95 1.28
C VAL A 144 -23.76 7.72 0.87
N LEU A 145 -23.86 8.97 1.29
CA LEU A 145 -24.98 9.83 0.91
C LEU A 145 -24.60 10.61 -0.35
N VAL A 146 -25.44 10.52 -1.41
CA VAL A 146 -25.17 11.05 -2.74
C VAL A 146 -26.38 11.73 -3.37
N SER A 147 -26.17 12.72 -4.22
CA SER A 147 -27.23 13.26 -5.07
C SER A 147 -27.58 12.29 -6.21
N PRO A 148 -28.77 12.40 -6.81
CA PRO A 148 -29.15 11.55 -7.93
C PRO A 148 -28.14 11.54 -9.08
N GLY A 149 -27.59 12.70 -9.46
CA GLY A 149 -26.60 12.82 -10.55
C GLY A 149 -25.18 12.35 -10.21
N TYR A 150 -24.90 11.93 -8.97
CA TYR A 150 -23.56 11.51 -8.53
C TYR A 150 -23.02 10.33 -9.33
N ALA A 151 -23.86 9.30 -9.50
CA ALA A 151 -23.47 8.08 -10.18
C ALA A 151 -23.13 8.32 -11.66
N GLU A 152 -23.89 9.17 -12.34
CA GLU A 152 -23.64 9.57 -13.72
C GLU A 152 -22.39 10.44 -13.84
N THR A 153 -22.20 11.39 -12.91
CA THR A 153 -21.05 12.29 -12.89
C THR A 153 -19.75 11.52 -12.72
N LEU A 154 -19.71 10.51 -11.86
CA LEU A 154 -18.55 9.66 -11.69
C LEU A 154 -18.47 8.53 -12.73
N ARG A 155 -19.50 8.36 -13.56
CA ARG A 155 -19.63 7.21 -14.47
C ARG A 155 -19.45 5.90 -13.72
N LEU A 156 -20.21 5.72 -12.64
CA LEU A 156 -20.16 4.47 -11.88
C LEU A 156 -20.53 3.30 -12.77
N ASN A 157 -19.84 2.20 -12.58
CA ASN A 157 -20.12 0.99 -13.36
C ASN A 157 -21.36 0.28 -12.77
N LEU A 158 -22.51 0.45 -13.42
CA LEU A 158 -23.74 -0.25 -13.10
C LEU A 158 -23.67 -1.70 -13.55
N LEU A 159 -23.90 -2.63 -12.64
CA LEU A 159 -23.90 -4.07 -12.90
C LEU A 159 -25.31 -4.61 -13.10
N GLU A 160 -26.29 -4.06 -12.35
CA GLU A 160 -27.68 -4.50 -12.38
C GLU A 160 -28.61 -3.36 -11.97
N GLY A 161 -29.84 -3.30 -12.51
CA GLY A 161 -30.84 -2.32 -12.13
C GLY A 161 -30.65 -0.93 -12.75
N ARG A 162 -30.85 0.14 -11.96
CA ARG A 162 -30.76 1.51 -12.42
C ARG A 162 -30.13 2.44 -11.38
N PHE A 163 -29.68 3.61 -11.81
CA PHE A 163 -29.25 4.69 -10.92
C PHE A 163 -30.44 5.45 -10.28
N PHE A 164 -30.11 6.32 -9.32
CA PHE A 164 -31.09 7.23 -8.73
C PHE A 164 -31.61 8.22 -9.76
N THR A 165 -32.90 8.51 -9.66
CA THR A 165 -33.56 9.60 -10.36
C THR A 165 -33.90 10.72 -9.36
N PRO A 166 -34.22 11.95 -9.79
CA PRO A 166 -34.68 13.01 -8.89
C PRO A 166 -35.88 12.58 -8.04
N ALA A 167 -36.78 11.75 -8.57
CA ALA A 167 -37.91 11.21 -7.86
C ALA A 167 -37.56 10.31 -6.67
N ASP A 168 -36.40 9.68 -6.69
CA ASP A 168 -35.91 8.80 -5.60
C ASP A 168 -35.41 9.62 -4.40
N ALA A 169 -35.12 10.90 -4.58
CA ALA A 169 -34.76 11.83 -3.52
C ALA A 169 -36.00 12.50 -2.85
N ALA A 170 -37.22 12.15 -3.26
CA ALA A 170 -38.44 12.66 -2.67
C ALA A 170 -38.65 12.13 -1.23
N PRO A 171 -39.27 12.88 -0.34
CA PRO A 171 -39.60 12.44 1.01
C PRO A 171 -40.43 11.14 1.01
N GLY A 172 -40.14 10.26 1.95
CA GLY A 172 -40.86 9.00 2.12
C GLY A 172 -40.44 7.88 1.16
N ARG A 173 -39.63 8.16 0.14
CA ARG A 173 -39.12 7.14 -0.75
C ARG A 173 -37.74 6.69 -0.27
N GLN A 174 -37.61 5.44 0.13
CA GLN A 174 -36.37 4.90 0.63
C GLN A 174 -35.84 3.81 -0.32
N VAL A 175 -34.81 4.18 -1.10
CA VAL A 175 -34.19 3.28 -2.06
C VAL A 175 -32.67 3.32 -1.89
N TYR A 176 -32.02 2.21 -2.22
CA TYR A 176 -30.56 2.06 -2.12
C TYR A 176 -29.95 1.60 -3.43
N LEU A 177 -28.73 2.11 -3.72
CA LEU A 177 -27.79 1.42 -4.58
C LEU A 177 -26.80 0.71 -3.67
N ILE A 178 -26.42 -0.51 -4.02
CA ILE A 178 -25.46 -1.33 -3.27
C ILE A 178 -24.25 -1.64 -4.12
N ASP A 179 -23.13 -1.92 -3.51
CA ASP A 179 -21.98 -2.43 -4.24
C ASP A 179 -22.07 -3.98 -4.46
N GLU A 180 -21.24 -4.47 -5.38
CA GLU A 180 -21.17 -5.91 -5.68
C GLU A 180 -20.79 -6.76 -4.47
N THR A 181 -20.09 -6.18 -3.46
CA THR A 181 -19.71 -6.89 -2.23
C THR A 181 -20.94 -7.20 -1.39
N PHE A 182 -21.86 -6.24 -1.28
CA PHE A 182 -23.14 -6.43 -0.60
C PHE A 182 -23.99 -7.48 -1.31
N ALA A 183 -24.12 -7.35 -2.63
CA ALA A 183 -24.90 -8.29 -3.44
C ALA A 183 -24.40 -9.72 -3.29
N LYS A 184 -23.09 -9.96 -3.43
CA LYS A 184 -22.47 -11.28 -3.28
C LYS A 184 -22.64 -11.86 -1.86
N LYS A 185 -22.58 -11.00 -0.83
CA LYS A 185 -22.63 -11.44 0.57
C LYS A 185 -24.03 -11.79 1.04
N TYR A 186 -25.02 -10.96 0.69
CA TYR A 186 -26.38 -11.07 1.24
C TYR A 186 -27.42 -11.59 0.24
N PHE A 187 -27.10 -11.66 -1.05
CA PHE A 187 -27.96 -12.19 -2.10
C PHE A 187 -27.24 -13.23 -2.99
N PRO A 188 -26.59 -14.27 -2.39
CA PRO A 188 -25.82 -15.22 -3.16
C PRO A 188 -26.68 -15.98 -4.16
N GLY A 189 -26.29 -15.98 -5.44
CA GLY A 189 -26.97 -16.73 -6.51
C GLY A 189 -28.33 -16.19 -6.96
N ARG A 190 -28.76 -15.01 -6.48
CA ARG A 190 -30.00 -14.36 -6.90
C ARG A 190 -29.78 -12.87 -7.18
N SER A 191 -30.70 -12.25 -7.90
CA SER A 191 -30.71 -10.78 -8.05
C SER A 191 -30.91 -10.11 -6.70
N ALA A 192 -30.13 -9.03 -6.48
CA ALA A 192 -30.28 -8.18 -5.31
C ALA A 192 -31.36 -7.08 -5.50
N ILE A 193 -31.87 -6.89 -6.73
CA ILE A 193 -32.88 -5.89 -7.03
C ILE A 193 -34.19 -6.24 -6.33
N GLY A 194 -34.79 -5.26 -5.66
CA GLY A 194 -35.99 -5.46 -4.83
C GLY A 194 -35.69 -6.02 -3.44
N GLY A 195 -34.43 -6.40 -3.16
CA GLY A 195 -34.02 -6.81 -1.81
C GLY A 195 -34.26 -5.70 -0.79
N ARG A 196 -34.66 -6.07 0.44
CA ARG A 196 -35.10 -5.14 1.48
C ARG A 196 -34.19 -5.19 2.69
N PHE A 197 -33.68 -4.04 3.09
CA PHE A 197 -32.89 -3.86 4.31
C PHE A 197 -32.93 -2.41 4.77
N THR A 198 -32.52 -2.14 6.00
CA THR A 198 -32.42 -0.79 6.54
C THR A 198 -31.17 -0.62 7.40
N PHE A 199 -30.76 0.63 7.61
CA PHE A 199 -29.76 0.97 8.63
C PHE A 199 -30.45 1.06 10.01
N GLY A 200 -29.84 0.41 11.02
CA GLY A 200 -30.35 0.40 12.38
C GLY A 200 -31.50 -0.59 12.59
N GLN A 201 -32.54 -0.16 13.30
CA GLN A 201 -33.67 -1.00 13.68
C GLN A 201 -34.63 -1.26 12.50
N PRO A 202 -35.26 -2.45 12.44
CA PRO A 202 -36.33 -2.72 11.48
C PRO A 202 -37.46 -1.71 11.56
N PRO A 203 -38.05 -1.32 10.44
CA PRO A 203 -39.21 -0.46 10.46
C PRO A 203 -40.44 -1.18 11.07
N ALA A 204 -41.34 -0.43 11.69
CA ALA A 204 -42.53 -0.99 12.33
C ALA A 204 -43.53 -1.60 11.33
N LYS A 205 -43.52 -1.11 10.09
CA LYS A 205 -44.40 -1.58 9.02
C LYS A 205 -43.62 -2.21 7.90
N ASP A 206 -44.12 -3.31 7.36
CA ASP A 206 -43.44 -4.01 6.25
C ASP A 206 -43.35 -3.16 4.97
N ALA A 207 -44.30 -2.28 4.73
CA ALA A 207 -44.28 -1.36 3.60
C ALA A 207 -43.17 -0.29 3.66
N ASP A 208 -42.60 -0.03 4.83
CA ASP A 208 -41.61 1.03 5.05
C ASP A 208 -40.16 0.56 4.84
N TRP A 209 -39.96 -0.71 4.45
CA TRP A 209 -38.61 -1.23 4.17
C TRP A 209 -38.01 -0.58 2.92
N PRO A 210 -36.83 0.00 3.04
CA PRO A 210 -36.06 0.46 1.87
C PRO A 210 -35.72 -0.69 0.92
N THR A 211 -35.70 -0.39 -0.38
CA THR A 211 -35.47 -1.38 -1.42
C THR A 211 -34.24 -1.10 -2.25
N VAL A 212 -33.56 -2.17 -2.69
CA VAL A 212 -32.44 -2.09 -3.62
C VAL A 212 -32.96 -1.84 -5.03
N ILE A 213 -32.45 -0.80 -5.69
CA ILE A 213 -32.82 -0.46 -7.08
C ILE A 213 -31.68 -0.67 -8.07
N GLY A 214 -30.44 -0.84 -7.60
CA GLY A 214 -29.31 -1.08 -8.47
C GLY A 214 -28.10 -1.60 -7.73
N VAL A 215 -27.24 -2.29 -8.47
CA VAL A 215 -25.98 -2.82 -8.02
C VAL A 215 -24.86 -2.16 -8.83
N VAL A 216 -23.86 -1.61 -8.15
CA VAL A 216 -22.71 -0.97 -8.78
C VAL A 216 -21.41 -1.70 -8.42
N ARG A 217 -20.38 -1.51 -9.23
CA ARG A 217 -19.04 -1.97 -8.86
C ARG A 217 -18.53 -1.24 -7.63
N LYS A 218 -17.78 -1.93 -6.77
CA LYS A 218 -17.22 -1.35 -5.55
C LYS A 218 -16.34 -0.14 -5.85
N VAL A 219 -16.60 0.97 -5.15
CA VAL A 219 -15.76 2.19 -5.16
C VAL A 219 -15.01 2.26 -3.83
N PRO A 220 -13.68 2.37 -3.82
CA PRO A 220 -12.89 2.40 -2.59
C PRO A 220 -12.94 3.78 -1.91
N HIS A 221 -14.03 4.11 -1.24
CA HIS A 221 -14.20 5.40 -0.54
C HIS A 221 -13.19 5.60 0.59
N ASN A 222 -12.88 4.53 1.34
CA ASN A 222 -11.89 4.57 2.44
C ASN A 222 -10.45 4.35 1.96
N GLY A 223 -10.20 4.46 0.66
CA GLY A 223 -8.92 4.15 0.04
C GLY A 223 -8.79 2.68 -0.32
N VAL A 224 -7.76 2.35 -1.10
CA VAL A 224 -7.48 0.96 -1.52
C VAL A 224 -7.07 0.05 -0.36
N GLU A 225 -6.82 0.63 0.80
CA GLU A 225 -6.39 -0.10 2.01
C GLU A 225 -7.55 -0.63 2.85
N ASP A 226 -8.78 -0.33 2.47
CA ASP A 226 -9.95 -0.78 3.22
C ASP A 226 -10.05 -2.31 3.22
N ARG A 227 -9.56 -2.89 4.31
CA ARG A 227 -9.57 -4.34 4.57
C ARG A 227 -10.77 -4.80 5.36
N SER A 228 -11.66 -3.90 5.70
CA SER A 228 -12.86 -4.27 6.45
C SER A 228 -13.69 -5.33 5.73
N GLY A 229 -13.55 -5.42 4.40
CA GLY A 229 -14.40 -6.25 3.56
C GLY A 229 -15.86 -5.80 3.59
N LEU A 230 -16.14 -4.67 4.24
CA LEU A 230 -17.47 -4.14 4.36
C LEU A 230 -17.95 -3.57 3.03
N PRO A 231 -19.24 -3.74 2.71
CA PRO A 231 -19.84 -3.17 1.52
C PRO A 231 -20.13 -1.68 1.67
N PHE A 232 -20.30 -1.01 0.53
CA PHE A 232 -20.78 0.37 0.44
C PHE A 232 -22.21 0.39 -0.05
N ILE A 233 -23.03 1.19 0.64
CA ILE A 233 -24.43 1.40 0.33
C ILE A 233 -24.62 2.88 0.06
N TYR A 234 -25.14 3.19 -1.12
CA TYR A 234 -25.45 4.55 -1.52
C TYR A 234 -26.91 4.84 -1.25
N GLN A 235 -27.15 6.02 -0.70
CA GLN A 235 -28.48 6.52 -0.39
C GLN A 235 -28.62 7.96 -0.88
N PRO A 236 -29.76 8.38 -1.38
CA PRO A 236 -29.99 9.78 -1.72
C PRO A 236 -29.74 10.70 -0.52
N ILE A 237 -29.09 11.85 -0.75
CA ILE A 237 -28.84 12.83 0.32
C ILE A 237 -30.18 13.45 0.70
N PHE A 238 -30.50 13.39 2.00
CA PHE A 238 -31.59 14.13 2.60
C PHE A 238 -31.05 15.26 3.47
N ALA A 239 -31.22 16.43 3.03
CA ALA A 239 -31.38 17.73 3.60
C ALA A 239 -30.38 18.35 4.59
N ARG A 240 -30.02 17.79 5.72
CA ARG A 240 -29.29 18.52 6.80
C ARG A 240 -27.78 18.37 6.82
N ALA A 241 -27.16 18.13 5.69
CA ALA A 241 -25.72 17.97 5.62
C ALA A 241 -24.97 19.28 5.94
N GLY A 242 -24.07 19.24 6.92
CA GLY A 242 -23.25 20.41 7.30
C GLY A 242 -22.12 20.70 6.32
N GLY A 243 -21.75 19.74 5.49
CA GLY A 243 -20.76 19.87 4.45
C GLY A 243 -21.12 18.96 3.28
N LEU A 244 -20.79 19.41 2.09
CA LEU A 244 -20.99 18.67 0.85
C LEU A 244 -19.71 18.68 0.04
N THR A 245 -19.45 17.58 -0.63
CA THR A 245 -18.43 17.51 -1.68
C THR A 245 -19.15 17.56 -3.02
N PHE A 246 -18.78 18.50 -3.87
CA PHE A 246 -19.25 18.53 -5.25
C PHE A 246 -18.28 17.80 -6.17
N PHE A 247 -18.84 17.22 -7.22
CA PHE A 247 -18.12 16.62 -8.34
C PHE A 247 -18.65 17.25 -9.61
N VAL A 248 -17.78 17.86 -10.38
CA VAL A 248 -18.10 18.51 -11.64
C VAL A 248 -17.34 17.82 -12.73
N ARG A 249 -18.02 17.17 -13.66
CA ARG A 249 -17.42 16.60 -14.86
C ARG A 249 -17.25 17.67 -15.91
N THR A 250 -16.02 17.84 -16.38
CA THR A 250 -15.66 18.87 -17.37
C THR A 250 -14.35 18.49 -18.09
N PRO A 251 -14.21 18.78 -19.40
CA PRO A 251 -12.94 18.65 -20.10
C PRO A 251 -11.93 19.76 -19.72
N ARG A 252 -12.38 20.81 -19.03
CA ARG A 252 -11.54 21.95 -18.67
C ARG A 252 -10.61 21.61 -17.50
N PRO A 253 -9.36 22.12 -17.51
CA PRO A 253 -8.45 21.98 -16.37
C PRO A 253 -9.02 22.55 -15.08
N ALA A 254 -8.71 21.92 -13.94
CA ALA A 254 -9.19 22.35 -12.63
C ALA A 254 -8.80 23.82 -12.31
N ALA A 255 -7.63 24.27 -12.76
CA ALA A 255 -7.17 25.64 -12.55
C ALA A 255 -8.06 26.68 -13.23
N GLU A 256 -8.71 26.34 -14.33
CA GLU A 256 -9.62 27.26 -15.06
C GLU A 256 -11.04 27.22 -14.50
N ILE A 257 -11.53 26.05 -14.13
CA ILE A 257 -12.94 25.87 -13.72
C ILE A 257 -13.18 26.25 -12.25
N LEU A 258 -12.21 26.03 -11.35
CA LEU A 258 -12.36 26.33 -9.92
C LEU A 258 -12.64 27.80 -9.60
N PRO A 259 -12.04 28.81 -10.26
CA PRO A 259 -12.43 30.20 -10.06
C PRO A 259 -13.88 30.47 -10.46
N LEU A 260 -14.38 29.84 -11.53
CA LEU A 260 -15.77 29.95 -11.98
C LEU A 260 -16.74 29.31 -10.99
N ILE A 261 -16.40 28.09 -10.49
CA ILE A 261 -17.16 27.42 -9.45
C ILE A 261 -17.24 28.30 -8.20
N ARG A 262 -16.11 28.87 -7.76
CA ARG A 262 -16.06 29.77 -6.60
C ARG A 262 -16.95 31.02 -6.80
N ALA A 263 -16.88 31.64 -7.97
CA ALA A 263 -17.69 32.79 -8.29
C ALA A 263 -19.20 32.45 -8.28
N LYS A 264 -19.56 31.31 -8.87
CA LYS A 264 -20.95 30.85 -8.91
C LYS A 264 -21.49 30.45 -7.52
N LEU A 265 -20.72 29.77 -6.68
CA LEU A 265 -21.12 29.44 -5.31
C LEU A 265 -21.37 30.70 -4.46
N LYS A 266 -20.58 31.76 -4.65
CA LYS A 266 -20.79 33.05 -3.97
C LYS A 266 -22.11 33.74 -4.37
N THR A 267 -22.69 33.43 -5.52
CA THR A 267 -24.01 33.94 -5.89
C THR A 267 -25.17 33.26 -5.12
N ILE A 268 -24.89 32.07 -4.58
CA ILE A 268 -25.86 31.38 -3.69
C ILE A 268 -25.78 32.01 -2.31
N ASP A 269 -24.59 32.05 -1.72
CA ASP A 269 -24.32 32.71 -0.44
C ASP A 269 -22.83 33.05 -0.35
N PRO A 270 -22.45 34.33 -0.13
CA PRO A 270 -21.05 34.74 0.02
C PRO A 270 -20.31 34.07 1.19
N ALA A 271 -21.03 33.56 2.19
CA ALA A 271 -20.48 32.89 3.36
C ALA A 271 -20.17 31.40 3.14
N ILE A 272 -20.50 30.81 1.99
CA ILE A 272 -20.16 29.41 1.68
C ILE A 272 -18.64 29.30 1.43
N PRO A 273 -17.86 28.68 2.34
CA PRO A 273 -16.44 28.47 2.13
C PRO A 273 -16.23 27.31 1.16
N LEU A 274 -15.24 27.46 0.30
CA LEU A 274 -14.80 26.43 -0.64
C LEU A 274 -13.36 26.01 -0.28
N PHE A 275 -13.15 24.75 0.01
CA PHE A 275 -11.88 24.20 0.45
C PHE A 275 -11.65 22.80 -0.14
N ASP A 276 -10.45 22.23 0.05
CA ASP A 276 -10.05 20.92 -0.47
C ASP A 276 -10.40 20.76 -1.96
N THR A 277 -9.96 21.71 -2.79
CA THR A 277 -10.29 21.76 -4.21
C THR A 277 -9.21 21.18 -5.10
N GLY A 278 -9.58 20.46 -6.16
CA GLY A 278 -8.63 19.91 -7.12
C GLY A 278 -9.29 18.99 -8.14
N SER A 279 -8.47 18.34 -8.97
CA SER A 279 -8.97 17.23 -9.78
C SER A 279 -9.13 15.98 -8.90
N LEU A 280 -10.16 15.18 -9.15
CA LEU A 280 -10.37 13.93 -8.39
C LEU A 280 -9.15 12.99 -8.53
N GLN A 281 -8.51 12.98 -9.71
CA GLN A 281 -7.26 12.25 -9.93
C GLN A 281 -6.15 12.69 -8.97
N SER A 282 -6.00 14.00 -8.72
CA SER A 282 -4.96 14.50 -7.81
C SER A 282 -5.16 14.04 -6.36
N PHE A 283 -6.40 13.81 -5.94
CA PHE A 283 -6.72 13.25 -4.62
C PHE A 283 -6.39 11.76 -4.55
N ILE A 284 -6.68 11.03 -5.62
CA ILE A 284 -6.29 9.62 -5.73
C ILE A 284 -4.77 9.50 -5.68
N ASP A 285 -4.05 10.29 -6.48
CA ASP A 285 -2.58 10.30 -6.49
C ASP A 285 -2.01 10.69 -5.12
N ALA A 286 -2.65 11.64 -4.43
CA ALA A 286 -2.26 12.05 -3.09
C ALA A 286 -2.41 10.91 -2.06
N SER A 287 -3.43 10.07 -2.20
CA SER A 287 -3.64 8.91 -1.32
C SER A 287 -2.51 7.87 -1.45
N TYR A 288 -1.84 7.82 -2.59
CA TYR A 288 -0.71 6.91 -2.84
C TYR A 288 0.66 7.48 -2.45
N ARG A 289 0.80 8.82 -2.35
CA ARG A 289 2.10 9.49 -2.12
C ARG A 289 2.82 9.03 -0.84
N GLN A 290 2.08 8.85 0.25
CA GLN A 290 2.67 8.39 1.51
C GLN A 290 3.30 6.99 1.35
N ARG A 291 2.64 6.08 0.64
CA ARG A 291 3.18 4.74 0.35
C ARG A 291 4.39 4.79 -0.56
N GLN A 292 4.32 5.61 -1.61
CA GLN A 292 5.46 5.81 -2.52
C GLN A 292 6.69 6.30 -1.77
N ALA A 293 6.54 7.23 -0.81
CA ALA A 293 7.64 7.71 0.01
C ALA A 293 8.25 6.59 0.88
N ILE A 294 7.41 5.77 1.53
CA ILE A 294 7.87 4.62 2.33
C ILE A 294 8.60 3.60 1.45
N MET A 295 8.05 3.28 0.28
CA MET A 295 8.67 2.36 -0.67
C MET A 295 10.01 2.86 -1.18
N LEU A 296 10.10 4.15 -1.51
CA LEU A 296 11.36 4.78 -1.94
C LEU A 296 12.42 4.70 -0.84
N LEU A 297 12.06 5.05 0.40
CA LEU A 297 12.97 4.95 1.54
C LEU A 297 13.45 3.52 1.78
N LEU A 298 12.54 2.55 1.82
CA LEU A 298 12.91 1.14 1.99
C LEU A 298 13.74 0.63 0.82
N GLY A 299 13.43 1.03 -0.41
CA GLY A 299 14.22 0.71 -1.60
C GLY A 299 15.65 1.25 -1.51
N CYS A 300 15.82 2.51 -1.08
CA CYS A 300 17.14 3.09 -0.86
C CYS A 300 17.93 2.35 0.23
N PHE A 301 17.31 2.04 1.36
CA PHE A 301 17.96 1.26 2.41
C PHE A 301 18.31 -0.16 1.97
N ALA A 302 17.44 -0.79 1.19
CA ALA A 302 17.69 -2.11 0.63
C ALA A 302 18.89 -2.11 -0.34
N LEU A 303 18.99 -1.08 -1.20
CA LEU A 303 20.16 -0.91 -2.10
C LEU A 303 21.43 -0.64 -1.31
N LEU A 304 21.39 0.20 -0.29
CA LEU A 304 22.54 0.45 0.59
C LEU A 304 22.97 -0.83 1.31
N ALA A 305 22.04 -1.60 1.85
CA ALA A 305 22.34 -2.87 2.50
C ALA A 305 22.96 -3.90 1.54
N LEU A 306 22.45 -3.96 0.30
CA LEU A 306 23.01 -4.80 -0.76
C LEU A 306 24.45 -4.40 -1.08
N PHE A 307 24.71 -3.12 -1.23
CA PHE A 307 26.03 -2.58 -1.53
C PHE A 307 27.02 -2.82 -0.38
N LEU A 308 26.60 -2.58 0.87
CA LEU A 308 27.40 -2.87 2.06
C LEU A 308 27.70 -4.36 2.19
N SER A 309 26.73 -5.24 1.87
CA SER A 309 26.96 -6.68 1.87
C SER A 309 27.99 -7.10 0.82
N ALA A 310 27.93 -6.52 -0.37
CA ALA A 310 28.93 -6.78 -1.43
C ALA A 310 30.34 -6.35 -0.99
N ILE A 311 30.48 -5.16 -0.42
CA ILE A 311 31.77 -4.66 0.09
C ILE A 311 32.27 -5.53 1.26
N GLY A 312 31.38 -5.90 2.18
CA GLY A 312 31.71 -6.73 3.32
C GLY A 312 32.24 -8.10 2.92
N ILE A 313 31.56 -8.77 2.00
CA ILE A 313 31.99 -10.07 1.45
C ILE A 313 33.34 -9.91 0.75
N TYR A 314 33.48 -8.91 -0.13
CA TYR A 314 34.74 -8.64 -0.83
C TYR A 314 35.90 -8.38 0.14
N GLY A 315 35.69 -7.48 1.13
CA GLY A 315 36.76 -7.10 2.07
C GLY A 315 37.23 -8.25 2.93
N VAL A 316 36.31 -9.07 3.45
CA VAL A 316 36.70 -10.24 4.28
C VAL A 316 37.37 -11.29 3.45
N LEU A 317 36.91 -11.60 2.23
CA LEU A 317 37.55 -12.58 1.37
C LEU A 317 38.92 -12.10 0.87
N ALA A 318 39.05 -10.81 0.57
CA ALA A 318 40.35 -10.23 0.21
C ALA A 318 41.34 -10.34 1.37
N TYR A 319 40.90 -10.08 2.60
CA TYR A 319 41.73 -10.27 3.80
C TYR A 319 42.08 -11.74 4.04
N ASP A 320 41.10 -12.65 3.95
CA ASP A 320 41.32 -14.10 4.10
C ASP A 320 42.33 -14.63 3.07
N VAL A 321 42.27 -14.15 1.81
CA VAL A 321 43.23 -14.47 0.75
C VAL A 321 44.61 -13.97 1.09
N SER A 322 44.77 -12.73 1.55
CA SER A 322 46.08 -12.15 1.91
C SER A 322 46.73 -12.90 3.07
N GLN A 323 45.95 -13.36 4.05
CA GLN A 323 46.44 -14.14 5.18
C GLN A 323 46.88 -15.57 4.82
N ARG A 324 46.37 -16.11 3.70
CA ARG A 324 46.64 -17.48 3.24
C ARG A 324 47.44 -17.54 1.95
N THR A 325 48.14 -16.46 1.60
CA THR A 325 48.91 -16.36 0.36
C THR A 325 49.89 -17.52 0.22
N ARG A 326 50.60 -17.88 1.31
CA ARG A 326 51.53 -19.00 1.37
C ARG A 326 50.86 -20.35 1.16
N GLU A 327 49.71 -20.60 1.82
CA GLU A 327 48.92 -21.83 1.66
C GLU A 327 48.45 -22.00 0.20
N ILE A 328 47.96 -20.91 -0.40
CA ILE A 328 47.51 -20.89 -1.79
C ILE A 328 48.67 -21.10 -2.74
N GLY A 329 49.85 -20.49 -2.45
CA GLY A 329 51.08 -20.68 -3.22
C GLY A 329 51.59 -22.13 -3.20
N ILE A 330 51.57 -22.77 -2.01
CA ILE A 330 51.93 -24.20 -1.87
C ILE A 330 51.01 -25.09 -2.70
N ARG A 331 49.67 -24.85 -2.63
CA ARG A 331 48.70 -25.60 -3.44
C ARG A 331 48.93 -25.43 -4.93
N GLY A 332 49.26 -24.20 -5.37
CA GLY A 332 49.64 -23.93 -6.76
C GLY A 332 50.92 -24.67 -7.19
N ALA A 333 51.93 -24.71 -6.31
CA ALA A 333 53.20 -25.44 -6.56
C ALA A 333 53.01 -26.96 -6.65
N ILE A 334 52.04 -27.54 -5.91
CA ILE A 334 51.70 -28.97 -5.94
C ILE A 334 50.75 -29.30 -7.13
N GLY A 335 50.38 -28.31 -7.98
CA GLY A 335 49.61 -28.54 -9.21
C GLY A 335 48.12 -28.20 -9.15
N ALA A 336 47.64 -27.47 -8.15
CA ALA A 336 46.27 -26.99 -8.12
C ALA A 336 45.99 -26.03 -9.29
N THR A 337 44.95 -26.30 -10.06
CA THR A 337 44.56 -25.44 -11.18
C THR A 337 43.92 -24.11 -10.67
N ARG A 338 43.99 -23.06 -11.50
CA ARG A 338 43.36 -21.75 -11.19
C ARG A 338 41.90 -21.89 -10.87
N GLY A 339 41.16 -22.77 -11.58
CA GLY A 339 39.74 -23.04 -11.34
C GLY A 339 39.47 -23.63 -9.95
N GLN A 340 40.33 -24.54 -9.47
CA GLN A 340 40.20 -25.11 -8.13
C GLN A 340 40.40 -24.07 -7.02
N ILE A 341 41.37 -23.16 -7.17
CA ILE A 341 41.60 -22.06 -6.23
C ILE A 341 40.41 -21.09 -6.21
N ILE A 342 39.91 -20.71 -7.39
CA ILE A 342 38.73 -19.84 -7.51
C ILE A 342 37.50 -20.51 -6.86
N SER A 343 37.25 -21.79 -7.15
CA SER A 343 36.12 -22.54 -6.58
C SER A 343 36.18 -22.61 -5.06
N LEU A 344 37.36 -22.84 -4.49
CA LEU A 344 37.55 -22.89 -3.04
C LEU A 344 37.14 -21.58 -2.35
N ILE A 345 37.60 -20.44 -2.89
CA ILE A 345 37.31 -19.12 -2.30
C ILE A 345 35.84 -18.73 -2.52
N LEU A 346 35.30 -19.00 -3.71
CA LEU A 346 33.88 -18.80 -4.01
C LEU A 346 32.97 -19.59 -3.05
N GLN A 347 33.28 -20.86 -2.80
CA GLN A 347 32.51 -21.67 -1.85
C GLN A 347 32.53 -21.09 -0.45
N GLN A 348 33.65 -20.56 0.03
CA GLN A 348 33.75 -19.93 1.35
C GLN A 348 32.85 -18.68 1.45
N GLY A 349 32.81 -17.82 0.42
CA GLY A 349 31.93 -16.66 0.36
C GLY A 349 30.46 -17.05 0.27
N LEU A 350 30.13 -18.00 -0.60
CA LEU A 350 28.75 -18.47 -0.79
C LEU A 350 28.18 -19.14 0.46
N TRP A 351 28.95 -19.95 1.19
CA TRP A 351 28.51 -20.55 2.44
C TRP A 351 28.14 -19.49 3.48
N LYS A 352 28.93 -18.43 3.65
CA LYS A 352 28.60 -17.30 4.54
C LYS A 352 27.34 -16.60 4.08
N ALA A 353 27.15 -16.39 2.77
CA ALA A 353 25.94 -15.83 2.20
C ALA A 353 24.70 -16.73 2.44
N VAL A 354 24.84 -18.06 2.25
CA VAL A 354 23.74 -19.01 2.52
C VAL A 354 23.33 -18.98 3.98
N PHE A 355 24.27 -18.97 4.93
CA PHE A 355 23.94 -18.81 6.34
C PHE A 355 23.22 -17.49 6.62
N GLY A 356 23.67 -16.38 6.00
CA GLY A 356 23.01 -15.08 6.08
C GLY A 356 21.58 -15.13 5.51
N LEU A 357 21.38 -15.82 4.40
CA LEU A 357 20.05 -16.02 3.81
C LEU A 357 19.11 -16.82 4.73
N VAL A 358 19.60 -17.88 5.37
CA VAL A 358 18.78 -18.66 6.32
C VAL A 358 18.36 -17.81 7.51
N VAL A 359 19.32 -17.12 8.15
CA VAL A 359 19.02 -16.22 9.28
C VAL A 359 18.11 -15.08 8.85
N GLY A 360 18.39 -14.48 7.70
CA GLY A 360 17.58 -13.40 7.12
C GLY A 360 16.15 -13.84 6.78
N THR A 361 15.99 -15.06 6.25
CA THR A 361 14.65 -15.60 5.94
C THR A 361 13.83 -15.79 7.22
N ILE A 362 14.42 -16.35 8.27
CA ILE A 362 13.77 -16.49 9.58
C ILE A 362 13.37 -15.10 10.11
N GLY A 363 14.29 -14.14 10.09
CA GLY A 363 14.02 -12.76 10.51
C GLY A 363 12.92 -12.09 9.67
N ALA A 364 12.97 -12.23 8.34
CA ALA A 364 11.97 -11.68 7.44
C ALA A 364 10.58 -12.30 7.67
N LEU A 365 10.49 -13.62 7.92
CA LEU A 365 9.23 -14.30 8.24
C LEU A 365 8.64 -13.81 9.57
N LEU A 366 9.46 -13.56 10.57
CA LEU A 366 9.02 -13.01 11.85
C LEU A 366 8.50 -11.57 11.70
N LEU A 367 9.24 -10.72 10.98
CA LEU A 367 8.85 -9.33 10.72
C LEU A 367 7.67 -9.22 9.74
N SER A 368 7.51 -10.16 8.82
CA SER A 368 6.43 -10.12 7.82
C SER A 368 5.03 -10.12 8.44
N ARG A 369 4.87 -10.68 9.62
CA ARG A 369 3.62 -10.61 10.39
C ARG A 369 3.26 -9.16 10.76
N SER A 370 4.23 -8.35 11.15
CA SER A 370 4.03 -6.92 11.44
C SER A 370 3.76 -6.09 10.17
N LEU A 371 4.33 -6.52 9.02
CA LEU A 371 4.07 -5.89 7.73
C LEU A 371 2.73 -6.30 7.12
N SER A 372 2.09 -7.34 7.63
CA SER A 372 0.81 -7.84 7.10
C SER A 372 -0.28 -6.75 7.05
N THR A 373 -0.25 -5.78 7.96
CA THR A 373 -1.18 -4.63 7.98
C THR A 373 -0.93 -3.61 6.86
N LEU A 374 0.25 -3.63 6.25
CA LEU A 374 0.64 -2.70 5.17
C LEU A 374 0.53 -3.32 3.76
N LEU A 375 0.38 -4.66 3.68
CA LEU A 375 0.35 -5.38 2.39
C LEU A 375 -1.08 -5.46 1.86
N PHE A 376 -1.32 -5.12 0.60
CA PHE A 376 -2.58 -5.25 -0.10
C PHE A 376 -2.51 -6.40 -1.11
N ASP A 377 -3.38 -7.39 -0.99
CA ASP A 377 -3.49 -8.57 -1.86
C ASP A 377 -2.15 -9.28 -2.15
N VAL A 378 -1.25 -9.27 -1.15
CA VAL A 378 0.02 -9.99 -1.18
C VAL A 378 0.18 -10.73 0.14
N LYS A 379 0.46 -12.03 0.06
CA LYS A 379 0.76 -12.82 1.26
C LYS A 379 2.14 -12.42 1.80
N PRO A 380 2.27 -12.17 3.13
CA PRO A 380 3.56 -11.86 3.75
C PRO A 380 4.64 -12.91 3.48
N THR A 381 4.24 -14.14 3.18
CA THR A 381 5.10 -15.31 2.92
C THR A 381 5.14 -15.67 1.43
N ASP A 382 5.05 -14.69 0.51
CA ASP A 382 5.10 -14.94 -0.92
C ASP A 382 6.43 -15.59 -1.35
N PRO A 383 6.46 -16.87 -1.74
CA PRO A 383 7.70 -17.60 -2.02
C PRO A 383 8.47 -17.01 -3.20
N PHE A 384 7.76 -16.37 -4.14
CA PHE A 384 8.41 -15.75 -5.30
C PHE A 384 9.23 -14.53 -4.90
N ALA A 385 8.73 -13.70 -3.97
CA ALA A 385 9.46 -12.56 -3.45
C ALA A 385 10.75 -13.01 -2.71
N TYR A 386 10.62 -14.02 -1.84
CA TYR A 386 11.79 -14.55 -1.12
C TYR A 386 12.82 -15.19 -2.05
N ALA A 387 12.39 -15.99 -3.03
CA ALA A 387 13.28 -16.67 -3.98
C ALA A 387 14.03 -15.68 -4.87
N SER A 388 13.35 -14.65 -5.38
CA SER A 388 13.97 -13.62 -6.22
C SER A 388 15.02 -12.81 -5.47
N VAL A 389 14.76 -12.43 -4.22
CA VAL A 389 15.72 -11.72 -3.36
C VAL A 389 16.90 -12.62 -2.99
N ALA A 390 16.65 -13.88 -2.64
CA ALA A 390 17.71 -14.84 -2.34
C ALA A 390 18.63 -15.06 -3.54
N LEU A 391 18.07 -15.21 -4.75
CA LEU A 391 18.83 -15.34 -5.99
C LEU A 391 19.68 -14.10 -6.27
N LEU A 392 19.10 -12.90 -6.09
CA LEU A 392 19.81 -11.63 -6.24
C LEU A 392 21.02 -11.56 -5.29
N LEU A 393 20.80 -11.85 -3.99
CA LEU A 393 21.87 -11.82 -2.99
C LEU A 393 22.95 -12.85 -3.25
N LEU A 394 22.61 -14.07 -3.66
CA LEU A 394 23.58 -15.08 -4.06
C LEU A 394 24.40 -14.65 -5.28
N THR A 395 23.77 -14.02 -6.26
CA THR A 395 24.45 -13.49 -7.44
C THR A 395 25.44 -12.40 -7.04
N VAL A 396 25.03 -11.46 -6.18
CA VAL A 396 25.91 -10.40 -5.67
C VAL A 396 27.05 -10.97 -4.84
N ALA A 397 26.77 -11.96 -3.97
CA ALA A 397 27.79 -12.65 -3.18
C ALA A 397 28.80 -13.37 -4.08
N ALA A 398 28.37 -14.05 -5.13
CA ALA A 398 29.24 -14.70 -6.10
C ALA A 398 30.13 -13.69 -6.83
N LEU A 399 29.57 -12.58 -7.32
CA LEU A 399 30.32 -11.52 -7.98
C LEU A 399 31.35 -10.85 -7.05
N ALA A 400 30.93 -10.52 -5.82
CA ALA A 400 31.82 -9.95 -4.81
C ALA A 400 32.94 -10.87 -4.41
N SER A 401 32.72 -12.19 -4.41
CA SER A 401 33.69 -13.21 -4.09
C SER A 401 34.65 -13.51 -5.25
N TYR A 402 34.21 -13.29 -6.49
CA TYR A 402 34.97 -13.62 -7.69
C TYR A 402 36.27 -12.79 -7.85
N LEU A 403 36.18 -11.48 -7.53
CA LEU A 403 37.34 -10.58 -7.67
C LEU A 403 38.54 -11.00 -6.78
N PRO A 404 38.37 -11.22 -5.45
CA PRO A 404 39.44 -11.69 -4.61
C PRO A 404 39.88 -13.11 -5.00
N ALA A 405 38.97 -14.00 -5.41
CA ALA A 405 39.30 -15.34 -5.87
C ALA A 405 40.17 -15.33 -7.13
N ARG A 406 39.86 -14.47 -8.09
CA ARG A 406 40.67 -14.30 -9.30
C ARG A 406 42.07 -13.75 -9.00
N ARG A 407 42.21 -12.84 -8.03
CA ARG A 407 43.52 -12.33 -7.58
C ARG A 407 44.32 -13.43 -6.95
N ALA A 408 43.72 -14.23 -6.07
CA ALA A 408 44.38 -15.37 -5.44
C ALA A 408 44.93 -16.41 -6.45
N ALA A 409 44.15 -16.71 -7.50
CA ALA A 409 44.53 -17.66 -8.55
C ALA A 409 45.65 -17.16 -9.47
N ARG A 410 46.07 -15.89 -9.34
CA ARG A 410 47.17 -15.28 -10.11
C ARG A 410 48.44 -15.10 -9.29
N ILE A 411 48.46 -15.52 -8.03
CA ILE A 411 49.66 -15.46 -7.18
C ILE A 411 50.71 -16.40 -7.76
N ASP A 412 51.94 -15.88 -7.97
CA ASP A 412 53.06 -16.66 -8.40
C ASP A 412 53.55 -17.53 -7.22
N PRO A 413 53.58 -18.88 -7.36
CA PRO A 413 54.02 -19.76 -6.30
C PRO A 413 55.47 -19.49 -5.81
N ILE A 414 56.34 -19.03 -6.73
CA ILE A 414 57.74 -18.72 -6.40
C ILE A 414 57.83 -17.50 -5.50
N VAL A 415 57.07 -16.47 -5.79
CA VAL A 415 57.02 -15.22 -4.98
C VAL A 415 56.40 -15.51 -3.61
N ALA A 416 55.31 -16.29 -3.56
CA ALA A 416 54.61 -16.62 -2.31
C ALA A 416 55.47 -17.47 -1.33
N LEU A 417 56.52 -18.15 -1.81
CA LEU A 417 57.42 -18.95 -0.99
C LEU A 417 58.71 -18.19 -0.61
N ARG A 418 59.00 -17.02 -1.23
CA ARG A 418 60.21 -16.24 -1.06
C ARG A 418 60.11 -15.09 -0.08
N ASP A 419 58.90 -14.66 0.25
CA ASP A 419 58.66 -13.62 1.28
C ASP A 419 58.86 -14.22 2.68
N GLU A 420 60.09 -14.12 3.18
CA GLU A 420 60.46 -14.25 4.59
C GLU A 420 60.47 -12.89 5.26
#